data_15a43ef5a54bdf4cada5559c4e57d18c
#
_entry.id   15a43ef5a54bdf4cada5559c4e57d18c
#
_cell.length_a   1.000
_cell.length_b   1.000
_cell.length_c   1.000
_cell.angle_alpha   90.00
_cell.angle_beta   90.00
_cell.angle_gamma   90.00
#
_symmetry.space_group_name_H-M   'P 1'
#
loop_
_entity.id
_entity.type
_entity.pdbx_description
1 polymer ?
#
loop_
_entity_poly.entity_id
_entity_poly.type
_entity_poly.pdbx_seq_one_letter_code
_entity_poly.pdbx_strand_id
1 'polypeptide(L)'
;MSDPMFLMEQMELREELEDIPSSSEPEDALFDFDNKVSKMYKQHLKSVEQELNDGLWQQAAERVRKLKFIAKLKNEIELVEEKLLG
;
A
#
# COMPACT_ATOMS: atom_id res chain seq x y z
N MET A 1 19.31 0.31 -0.04
CA MET A 1 19.19 0.80 -1.43
C MET A 1 17.83 1.43 -1.63
N SER A 2 17.78 2.59 -2.23
CA SER A 2 16.51 3.28 -2.46
C SER A 2 15.93 2.94 -3.82
N ASP A 3 14.61 2.90 -3.88
CA ASP A 3 13.88 2.75 -5.13
C ASP A 3 13.02 4.02 -5.30
N PRO A 4 13.52 5.02 -6.06
CA PRO A 4 12.81 6.28 -6.21
C PRO A 4 11.41 6.13 -6.81
N MET A 5 11.24 5.19 -7.73
CA MET A 5 9.92 4.96 -8.35
C MET A 5 8.91 4.47 -7.33
N PHE A 6 9.32 3.56 -6.46
CA PHE A 6 8.45 3.05 -5.39
C PHE A 6 8.11 4.16 -4.39
N LEU A 7 9.08 4.98 -4.01
CA LEU A 7 8.84 6.08 -3.07
C LEU A 7 7.88 7.12 -3.67
N MET A 8 8.01 7.43 -4.95
CA MET A 8 7.09 8.33 -5.63
C MET A 8 5.67 7.76 -5.66
N GLU A 9 5.54 6.47 -5.94
CA GLU A 9 4.25 5.78 -5.91
C GLU A 9 3.61 5.88 -4.52
N GLN A 10 4.41 5.66 -3.48
CA GLN A 10 3.90 5.76 -2.10
C GLN A 10 3.43 7.18 -1.76
N MET A 11 4.15 8.19 -2.22
CA MET A 11 3.76 9.58 -2.02
C MET A 11 2.45 9.90 -2.73
N GLU A 12 2.31 9.44 -3.97
CA GLU A 12 1.08 9.63 -4.75
C GLU A 12 -0.11 8.95 -4.10
N LEU A 13 0.10 7.73 -3.60
CA LEU A 13 -0.96 6.99 -2.91
C LEU A 13 -1.40 7.71 -1.64
N ARG A 14 -0.47 8.28 -0.88
CA ARG A 14 -0.80 9.03 0.33
C ARG A 14 -1.54 10.32 0.02
N GLU A 15 -1.17 11.01 -1.04
CA GLU A 15 -1.90 12.20 -1.50
C GLU A 15 -3.32 11.83 -1.91
N GLU A 16 -3.49 10.72 -2.63
CA GLU A 16 -4.80 10.21 -3.03
C GLU A 16 -5.66 9.92 -1.78
N LEU A 17 -5.08 9.28 -0.78
CA LEU A 17 -5.78 9.00 0.47
C LEU A 17 -6.20 10.28 1.19
N GLU A 18 -5.33 11.29 1.23
CA GLU A 18 -5.62 12.56 1.88
C GLU A 18 -6.79 13.30 1.21
N ASP A 19 -6.96 13.12 -0.09
CA ASP A 19 -8.02 13.78 -0.85
C ASP A 19 -9.38 13.09 -0.72
N ILE A 20 -9.40 11.83 -0.30
CA ILE A 20 -10.63 11.02 -0.22
C ILE A 20 -11.69 11.66 0.68
N PRO A 21 -11.39 12.15 1.90
CA PRO A 21 -12.43 12.72 2.76
C PRO A 21 -13.15 13.93 2.17
N SER A 22 -12.51 14.65 1.27
CA SER A 22 -13.12 15.81 0.61
C SER A 22 -13.74 15.49 -0.76
N SER A 23 -13.73 14.23 -1.17
CA SER A 23 -14.34 13.82 -2.43
C SER A 23 -15.87 13.79 -2.31
N SER A 24 -16.56 13.65 -3.45
CA SER A 24 -18.03 13.66 -3.47
C SER A 24 -18.64 12.41 -2.80
N GLU A 25 -17.97 11.27 -2.89
CA GLU A 25 -18.42 10.02 -2.30
C GLU A 25 -17.25 9.35 -1.55
N PRO A 26 -16.90 9.89 -0.36
CA PRO A 26 -15.68 9.45 0.34
C PRO A 26 -15.67 7.99 0.74
N GLU A 27 -16.82 7.43 1.15
CA GLU A 27 -16.87 6.02 1.56
C GLU A 27 -16.60 5.10 0.38
N ASP A 28 -17.20 5.37 -0.79
CA ASP A 28 -16.97 4.59 -1.99
C ASP A 28 -15.52 4.74 -2.48
N ALA A 29 -15.01 5.97 -2.46
CA ALA A 29 -13.63 6.24 -2.85
C ALA A 29 -12.63 5.49 -1.94
N LEU A 30 -12.91 5.46 -0.64
CA LEU A 30 -12.05 4.75 0.31
C LEU A 30 -12.09 3.25 0.09
N PHE A 31 -13.27 2.71 -0.17
CA PHE A 31 -13.45 1.29 -0.46
C PHE A 31 -12.62 0.86 -1.68
N ASP A 32 -12.70 1.64 -2.76
CA ASP A 32 -11.94 1.35 -3.98
C ASP A 32 -10.44 1.48 -3.75
N PHE A 33 -10.03 2.48 -2.99
CA PHE A 33 -8.63 2.71 -2.65
C PHE A 33 -8.08 1.56 -1.80
N ASP A 34 -8.83 1.13 -0.79
CA ASP A 34 -8.45 0.01 0.06
C ASP A 34 -8.27 -1.28 -0.77
N ASN A 35 -9.19 -1.54 -1.69
CA ASN A 35 -9.09 -2.69 -2.58
C ASN A 35 -7.82 -2.64 -3.43
N LYS A 36 -7.50 -1.46 -3.95
CA LYS A 36 -6.29 -1.26 -4.76
C LYS A 36 -5.03 -1.55 -3.95
N VAL A 37 -4.94 -1.00 -2.74
CA VAL A 37 -3.78 -1.18 -1.87
C VAL A 37 -3.66 -2.62 -1.39
N SER A 38 -4.79 -3.26 -1.06
CA SER A 38 -4.81 -4.67 -0.65
C SER A 38 -4.31 -5.58 -1.76
N LYS A 39 -4.68 -5.29 -3.01
CA LYS A 39 -4.21 -6.03 -4.16
C LYS A 39 -2.70 -5.87 -4.34
N MET A 40 -2.19 -4.65 -4.18
CA MET A 40 -0.76 -4.38 -4.22
C MET A 40 -0.01 -5.19 -3.17
N TYR A 41 -0.54 -5.22 -1.95
CA TYR A 41 0.06 -5.99 -0.85
C TYR A 41 0.15 -7.47 -1.20
N LYS A 42 -0.93 -8.05 -1.70
CA LYS A 42 -0.97 -9.46 -2.10
C LYS A 42 0.02 -9.78 -3.21
N GLN A 43 0.17 -8.89 -4.18
CA GLN A 43 1.11 -9.07 -5.28
C GLN A 43 2.55 -9.06 -4.78
N HIS A 44 2.90 -8.14 -3.89
CA HIS A 44 4.23 -8.09 -3.30
C HIS A 44 4.51 -9.31 -2.43
N LEU A 45 3.52 -9.77 -1.67
CA LEU A 45 3.67 -10.97 -0.84
C LEU A 45 3.95 -12.20 -1.71
N LYS A 46 3.24 -12.33 -2.81
CA LYS A 46 3.45 -13.41 -3.77
C LYS A 46 4.85 -13.38 -4.35
N SER A 47 5.34 -12.18 -4.66
CA SER A 47 6.71 -11.99 -5.17
C SER A 47 7.76 -12.39 -4.13
N VAL A 48 7.54 -12.08 -2.86
CA VAL A 48 8.44 -12.53 -1.77
C VAL A 48 8.53 -14.04 -1.74
N GLU A 49 7.39 -14.73 -1.79
CA GLU A 49 7.36 -16.18 -1.76
C GLU A 49 8.17 -16.78 -2.92
N GLN A 50 8.00 -16.23 -4.11
CA GLN A 50 8.72 -16.69 -5.29
C GLN A 50 10.22 -16.41 -5.19
N GLU A 51 10.58 -15.23 -4.74
CA GLU A 51 11.98 -14.83 -4.56
C GLU A 51 12.68 -15.71 -3.54
N LEU A 52 11.99 -16.06 -2.43
CA LEU A 52 12.54 -16.97 -1.43
C LEU A 52 12.72 -18.38 -2.00
N ASN A 53 11.74 -18.88 -2.76
CA ASN A 53 11.83 -20.19 -3.40
C ASN A 53 12.98 -20.27 -4.39
N ASP A 54 13.29 -19.15 -5.05
CA ASP A 54 14.37 -19.07 -6.04
C ASP A 54 15.73 -18.73 -5.42
N GLY A 55 15.80 -18.59 -4.10
CA GLY A 55 17.05 -18.27 -3.41
C GLY A 55 17.50 -16.83 -3.59
N LEU A 56 16.61 -15.93 -3.99
CA LEU A 56 16.92 -14.53 -4.24
C LEU A 56 16.76 -13.72 -2.95
N TRP A 57 17.63 -13.96 -1.99
CA TRP A 57 17.51 -13.46 -0.62
C TRP A 57 17.52 -11.94 -0.53
N GLN A 58 18.39 -11.29 -1.30
CA GLN A 58 18.49 -9.83 -1.28
C GLN A 58 17.25 -9.18 -1.88
N GLN A 59 16.75 -9.74 -2.97
CA GLN A 59 15.53 -9.26 -3.61
C GLN A 59 14.33 -9.45 -2.68
N ALA A 60 14.25 -10.59 -2.01
CA ALA A 60 13.19 -10.86 -1.05
C ALA A 60 13.23 -9.86 0.11
N ALA A 61 14.41 -9.55 0.63
CA ALA A 61 14.56 -8.56 1.71
C ALA A 61 14.10 -7.17 1.28
N GLU A 62 14.45 -6.75 0.06
CA GLU A 62 13.98 -5.48 -0.51
C GLU A 62 12.45 -5.46 -0.62
N ARG A 63 11.88 -6.58 -1.06
CA ARG A 63 10.42 -6.72 -1.21
C ARG A 63 9.72 -6.62 0.15
N VAL A 64 10.29 -7.21 1.18
CA VAL A 64 9.74 -7.13 2.54
C VAL A 64 9.73 -5.68 3.04
N ARG A 65 10.75 -4.89 2.73
CA ARG A 65 10.77 -3.46 3.07
C ARG A 65 9.61 -2.73 2.39
N LYS A 66 9.36 -3.03 1.12
CA LYS A 66 8.23 -2.46 0.38
C LYS A 66 6.90 -2.87 1.02
N LEU A 67 6.78 -4.13 1.41
CA LEU A 67 5.58 -4.61 2.11
C LEU A 67 5.30 -3.84 3.39
N LYS A 68 6.35 -3.48 4.14
CA LYS A 68 6.19 -2.70 5.37
C LYS A 68 5.60 -1.32 5.09
N PHE A 69 6.03 -0.67 4.00
CA PHE A 69 5.46 0.61 3.59
C PHE A 69 3.99 0.49 3.19
N ILE A 70 3.65 -0.58 2.46
CA ILE A 70 2.27 -0.82 2.04
C ILE A 70 1.40 -1.14 3.27
N ALA A 71 1.90 -1.94 4.21
CA ALA A 71 1.20 -2.25 5.45
C ALA A 71 0.92 -0.98 6.27
N LYS A 72 1.88 -0.06 6.30
CA LYS A 72 1.72 1.23 6.97
C LYS A 72 0.61 2.05 6.31
N LEU A 73 0.57 2.04 4.99
CA LEU A 73 -0.50 2.71 4.24
C LEU A 73 -1.86 2.10 4.56
N LYS A 74 -1.95 0.78 4.69
CA LYS A 74 -3.20 0.10 5.09
C LYS A 74 -3.67 0.55 6.47
N ASN A 75 -2.75 0.76 7.41
CA ASN A 75 -3.09 1.30 8.73
C ASN A 75 -3.64 2.72 8.62
N GLU A 76 -3.09 3.54 7.74
CA GLU A 76 -3.58 4.89 7.49
C GLU A 76 -4.99 4.87 6.89
N ILE A 77 -5.27 3.91 6.02
CA ILE A 77 -6.61 3.70 5.46
C ILE A 77 -7.62 3.42 6.59
N GLU A 78 -7.26 2.57 7.54
CA GLU A 78 -8.13 2.26 8.69
C GLU A 78 -8.44 3.51 9.51
N LEU A 79 -7.44 4.37 9.72
CA LEU A 79 -7.65 5.62 10.46
C LEU A 79 -8.61 6.56 9.73
N VAL A 80 -8.51 6.65 8.41
CA VAL A 80 -9.44 7.46 7.60
C VAL A 80 -10.84 6.86 7.67
N GLU A 81 -10.96 5.55 7.59
CA GLU A 81 -12.23 4.84 7.70
C GLU A 81 -12.92 5.16 9.03
N GLU A 82 -12.17 5.09 10.13
CA GLU A 82 -12.72 5.43 11.46
C GLU A 82 -13.25 6.86 11.50
N LYS A 83 -12.54 7.81 10.90
CA LYS A 83 -12.96 9.21 10.85
C LYS A 83 -14.23 9.40 10.03
N LEU A 84 -14.36 8.67 8.90
CA LEU A 84 -15.53 8.78 8.04
C LEU A 84 -16.76 8.14 8.67
N LEU A 85 -16.59 7.05 9.42
CA LEU A 85 -17.69 6.33 10.05
C LEU A 85 -18.03 6.88 11.44
N GLY A 86 -17.05 7.50 12.07
CA GLY A 86 -17.23 8.08 13.40
C GLY A 86 -17.73 9.49 13.35
#